data_d60e2597e38ecedc1b1519cd21ceacbf
#
_entry.id   d60e2597e38ecedc1b1519cd21ceacbf
#
_cell.length_a   1.000
_cell.length_b   1.000
_cell.length_c   1.000
_cell.angle_alpha   90.00
_cell.angle_beta   90.00
_cell.angle_gamma   90.00
#
_symmetry.space_group_name_H-M   'P 1'
#
loop_
_entity.id
_entity.type
_entity.pdbx_description
1 polymer ?
#
loop_
_entity_poly.entity_id
_entity_poly.type
_entity_poly.pdbx_seq_one_letter_code
_entity_poly.pdbx_strand_id
1 'polypeptide(L)'
;KQTGYYPNELYLSNPVLKEAIDMIGSGIGGGTLSGLSELITGVHQYALIRKLCQDGDLSQIDLTIGDMSKGKVGTLPPEATAANFAKLAEDATSADKMRGLVNLVLQAIGTMSVLACRTCGTNTVVLTGALTMLPPAHETFALFTQLYGVEYIVPENATFATAIGAALYSMRRDR
;
A
#
# COMPACT_ATOMS: atom_id res chain seq x y z
N LYS A 1 17.13 -4.62 -21.47
CA LYS A 1 16.27 -3.47 -21.79
C LYS A 1 16.18 -2.67 -20.52
N GLN A 2 16.88 -1.54 -20.48
CA GLN A 2 16.81 -0.59 -19.38
C GLN A 2 15.39 -0.06 -19.27
N THR A 3 14.73 -0.31 -18.15
CA THR A 3 13.49 0.37 -17.82
C THR A 3 13.87 1.80 -17.44
N GLY A 4 13.70 2.74 -18.36
CA GLY A 4 14.24 4.07 -18.33
C GLY A 4 13.54 5.02 -17.35
N TYR A 5 13.41 4.66 -16.08
CA TYR A 5 12.83 5.54 -15.07
C TYR A 5 13.86 6.40 -14.33
N TYR A 6 15.15 6.01 -14.32
CA TYR A 6 16.23 6.81 -13.70
C TYR A 6 17.47 6.77 -14.58
N PRO A 7 18.04 7.93 -14.93
CA PRO A 7 19.31 7.95 -15.65
C PRO A 7 20.41 7.37 -14.75
N ASN A 8 21.18 6.47 -15.33
CA ASN A 8 22.28 5.79 -14.64
C ASN A 8 23.25 6.74 -13.92
N GLU A 9 23.46 7.94 -14.48
CA GLU A 9 24.38 8.93 -13.92
C GLU A 9 23.88 9.51 -12.59
N LEU A 10 22.56 9.79 -12.45
CA LEU A 10 22.01 10.28 -11.20
C LEU A 10 22.03 9.19 -10.13
N TYR A 11 21.76 7.97 -10.53
CA TYR A 11 21.81 6.76 -9.70
C TYR A 11 23.22 6.50 -9.19
N LEU A 12 24.21 6.51 -10.08
CA LEU A 12 25.60 6.21 -9.73
C LEU A 12 26.28 7.32 -8.90
N SER A 13 25.84 8.58 -9.03
CA SER A 13 26.42 9.72 -8.34
C SER A 13 25.84 10.01 -6.95
N ASN A 14 24.68 9.42 -6.61
CA ASN A 14 24.01 9.66 -5.34
C ASN A 14 23.83 8.35 -4.55
N PRO A 15 24.63 8.12 -3.48
CA PRO A 15 24.56 6.89 -2.69
C PRO A 15 23.18 6.65 -2.07
N VAL A 16 22.46 7.71 -1.66
CA VAL A 16 21.12 7.59 -1.06
C VAL A 16 20.10 7.15 -2.11
N LEU A 17 20.17 7.67 -3.34
CA LEU A 17 19.30 7.24 -4.43
C LEU A 17 19.62 5.81 -4.89
N LYS A 18 20.91 5.45 -4.89
CA LYS A 18 21.34 4.08 -5.18
C LYS A 18 20.76 3.10 -4.16
N GLU A 19 20.89 3.40 -2.88
CA GLU A 19 20.36 2.59 -1.80
C GLU A 19 18.83 2.49 -1.85
N ALA A 20 18.12 3.58 -2.16
CA ALA A 20 16.67 3.59 -2.34
C ALA A 20 16.18 2.78 -3.56
N ILE A 21 16.98 2.71 -4.64
CA ILE A 21 16.62 1.97 -5.85
C ILE A 21 16.98 0.48 -5.75
N ASP A 22 17.95 0.13 -4.95
CA ASP A 22 18.30 -1.27 -4.66
C ASP A 22 17.22 -1.97 -3.82
N MET A 23 16.20 -1.23 -3.33
CA MET A 23 15.07 -1.81 -2.64
C MET A 23 14.13 -2.54 -3.60
N ILE A 24 13.71 -3.73 -3.20
CA ILE A 24 12.98 -4.71 -4.00
C ILE A 24 11.59 -4.21 -4.37
N GLY A 25 11.23 -4.28 -5.66
CA GLY A 25 9.84 -4.14 -6.09
C GLY A 25 9.00 -5.34 -5.70
N SER A 26 7.86 -5.11 -5.04
CA SER A 26 6.96 -6.17 -4.59
C SER A 26 6.08 -6.75 -5.70
N GLY A 27 5.95 -6.04 -6.81
CA GLY A 27 4.91 -6.33 -7.81
C GLY A 27 3.49 -6.02 -7.34
N ILE A 28 3.29 -5.61 -6.07
CA ILE A 28 1.97 -5.32 -5.49
C ILE A 28 1.82 -3.81 -5.31
N GLY A 29 0.78 -3.24 -5.94
CA GLY A 29 0.52 -1.81 -5.90
C GLY A 29 -0.78 -1.42 -6.60
N GLY A 30 -0.87 -0.18 -7.07
CA GLY A 30 -2.06 0.35 -7.74
C GLY A 30 -2.46 -0.42 -9.00
N GLY A 31 -1.48 -0.89 -9.79
CA GLY A 31 -1.75 -1.73 -10.96
C GLY A 31 -2.37 -3.08 -10.58
N THR A 32 -1.82 -3.73 -9.55
CA THR A 32 -2.38 -4.98 -9.00
C THR A 32 -3.80 -4.78 -8.50
N LEU A 33 -4.05 -3.70 -7.74
CA LEU A 33 -5.39 -3.38 -7.27
C LEU A 33 -6.36 -3.20 -8.43
N SER A 34 -6.00 -2.41 -9.45
CA SER A 34 -6.84 -2.17 -10.62
C SER A 34 -7.18 -3.46 -11.37
N GLY A 35 -6.18 -4.31 -11.63
CA GLY A 35 -6.37 -5.58 -12.34
C GLY A 35 -7.24 -6.58 -11.56
N LEU A 36 -6.99 -6.74 -10.27
CA LEU A 36 -7.79 -7.61 -9.42
C LEU A 36 -9.20 -7.06 -9.21
N SER A 37 -9.38 -5.74 -9.09
CA SER A 37 -10.70 -5.11 -9.00
C SER A 37 -11.55 -5.41 -10.23
N GLU A 38 -10.98 -5.28 -11.42
CA GLU A 38 -11.68 -5.61 -12.67
C GLU A 38 -12.01 -7.10 -12.75
N LEU A 39 -11.07 -7.97 -12.41
CA LEU A 39 -11.26 -9.43 -12.44
C LEU A 39 -12.34 -9.91 -11.47
N ILE A 40 -12.41 -9.36 -10.26
CA ILE A 40 -13.28 -9.86 -9.18
C ILE A 40 -14.62 -9.14 -9.14
N THR A 41 -14.65 -7.84 -9.46
CA THR A 41 -15.86 -7.01 -9.34
C THR A 41 -16.33 -6.38 -10.65
N GLY A 42 -15.56 -6.49 -11.74
CA GLY A 42 -15.82 -5.81 -13.00
C GLY A 42 -15.54 -4.31 -12.95
N VAL A 43 -14.84 -3.81 -11.93
CA VAL A 43 -14.59 -2.39 -11.70
C VAL A 43 -13.10 -2.08 -11.82
N HIS A 44 -12.76 -1.15 -12.74
CA HIS A 44 -11.38 -0.67 -12.92
C HIS A 44 -11.24 0.84 -12.69
N GLN A 45 -12.35 1.59 -12.68
CA GLN A 45 -12.33 3.04 -12.50
C GLN A 45 -11.96 3.40 -11.05
N TYR A 46 -10.87 4.15 -10.87
CA TYR A 46 -10.36 4.51 -9.54
C TYR A 46 -11.38 5.20 -8.64
N ALA A 47 -12.20 6.11 -9.20
CA ALA A 47 -13.25 6.78 -8.45
C ALA A 47 -14.28 5.80 -7.87
N LEU A 48 -14.62 4.75 -8.62
CA LEU A 48 -15.55 3.73 -8.18
C LEU A 48 -14.90 2.76 -7.19
N ILE A 49 -13.63 2.38 -7.40
CA ILE A 49 -12.84 1.62 -6.43
C ILE A 49 -12.84 2.35 -5.09
N ARG A 50 -12.53 3.66 -5.09
CA ARG A 50 -12.51 4.49 -3.89
C ARG A 50 -13.85 4.50 -3.16
N LYS A 51 -14.95 4.65 -3.90
CA LYS A 51 -16.30 4.64 -3.32
C LYS A 51 -16.62 3.28 -2.70
N LEU A 52 -16.48 2.20 -3.48
CA LEU A 52 -16.83 0.85 -3.04
C LEU A 52 -16.02 0.42 -1.81
N CYS A 53 -14.70 0.69 -1.78
CA CYS A 53 -13.89 0.29 -0.62
C CYS A 53 -14.23 1.07 0.67
N GLN A 54 -14.86 2.23 0.55
CA GLN A 54 -15.36 2.99 1.70
C GLN A 54 -16.64 2.38 2.28
N ASP A 55 -17.52 1.89 1.41
CA ASP A 55 -18.83 1.37 1.77
C ASP A 55 -18.79 -0.12 2.18
N GLY A 56 -17.69 -0.82 1.90
CA GLY A 56 -17.54 -2.26 2.13
C GLY A 56 -17.18 -2.63 3.58
N ASP A 57 -17.64 -3.81 3.99
CA ASP A 57 -17.35 -4.42 5.29
C ASP A 57 -16.25 -5.48 5.16
N LEU A 58 -15.07 -5.20 5.73
CA LEU A 58 -13.92 -6.11 5.69
C LEU A 58 -14.20 -7.43 6.42
N SER A 59 -15.05 -7.43 7.44
CA SER A 59 -15.39 -8.61 8.23
C SER A 59 -16.14 -9.68 7.43
N GLN A 60 -16.70 -9.35 6.27
CA GLN A 60 -17.33 -10.29 5.33
C GLN A 60 -16.30 -11.02 4.45
N ILE A 61 -15.09 -10.52 4.37
CA ILE A 61 -14.06 -10.98 3.42
C ILE A 61 -12.88 -11.63 4.14
N ASP A 62 -12.32 -10.91 5.13
CA ASP A 62 -11.11 -11.32 5.81
C ASP A 62 -11.40 -12.11 7.09
N LEU A 63 -10.58 -13.12 7.34
CA LEU A 63 -10.54 -13.77 8.63
C LEU A 63 -9.77 -12.87 9.61
N THR A 64 -10.40 -12.55 10.75
CA THR A 64 -9.78 -11.67 11.76
C THR A 64 -9.14 -12.47 12.90
N ILE A 65 -8.30 -11.81 13.70
CA ILE A 65 -7.76 -12.40 14.93
C ILE A 65 -8.90 -12.78 15.88
N GLY A 66 -9.97 -11.98 15.97
CA GLY A 66 -11.15 -12.24 16.80
C GLY A 66 -11.97 -13.44 16.34
N ASP A 67 -11.98 -13.75 15.04
CA ASP A 67 -12.61 -14.96 14.52
C ASP A 67 -11.83 -16.23 14.94
N MET A 68 -10.50 -16.12 15.09
CA MET A 68 -9.63 -17.25 15.41
C MET A 68 -9.46 -17.48 16.91
N SER A 69 -9.58 -16.45 17.72
CA SER A 69 -9.29 -16.53 19.15
C SER A 69 -10.25 -15.68 19.99
N LYS A 70 -10.82 -16.28 21.04
CA LYS A 70 -11.62 -15.57 22.03
C LYS A 70 -10.80 -14.76 23.02
N GLY A 71 -9.48 -14.92 23.03
CA GLY A 71 -8.55 -14.24 23.92
C GLY A 71 -7.62 -13.28 23.20
N LYS A 72 -6.86 -12.48 23.98
CA LYS A 72 -5.85 -11.59 23.41
C LYS A 72 -4.74 -12.40 22.75
N VAL A 73 -4.36 -12.02 21.54
CA VAL A 73 -3.21 -12.57 20.81
C VAL A 73 -2.10 -11.51 20.77
N GLY A 74 -1.26 -11.51 21.77
CA GLY A 74 -0.20 -10.51 21.90
C GLY A 74 -0.74 -9.08 21.95
N THR A 75 -0.23 -8.21 21.08
CA THR A 75 -0.65 -6.81 20.92
C THR A 75 -1.65 -6.61 19.78
N LEU A 76 -2.03 -7.69 19.08
CA LEU A 76 -2.92 -7.61 17.93
C LEU A 76 -4.36 -7.33 18.39
N PRO A 77 -5.03 -6.33 17.81
CA PRO A 77 -6.44 -6.08 18.08
C PRO A 77 -7.32 -7.16 17.41
N PRO A 78 -8.51 -7.46 17.96
CA PRO A 78 -9.38 -8.51 17.43
C PRO A 78 -9.80 -8.30 15.96
N GLU A 79 -9.93 -7.05 15.53
CA GLU A 79 -10.26 -6.64 14.17
C GLU A 79 -9.10 -6.73 13.17
N ALA A 80 -7.89 -7.01 13.63
CA ALA A 80 -6.74 -7.19 12.74
C ALA A 80 -6.95 -8.42 11.84
N THR A 81 -6.61 -8.28 10.56
CA THR A 81 -6.68 -9.36 9.60
C THR A 81 -5.65 -10.44 9.93
N ALA A 82 -6.10 -11.67 10.13
CA ALA A 82 -5.25 -12.85 10.24
C ALA A 82 -4.96 -13.47 8.87
N ALA A 83 -5.97 -13.48 7.98
CA ALA A 83 -5.81 -13.94 6.61
C ALA A 83 -6.77 -13.21 5.66
N ASN A 84 -6.20 -12.57 4.63
CA ASN A 84 -6.98 -11.88 3.61
C ASN A 84 -7.81 -12.88 2.80
N PHE A 85 -9.07 -12.55 2.51
CA PHE A 85 -10.02 -13.35 1.73
C PHE A 85 -10.32 -14.74 2.28
N ALA A 86 -9.93 -15.05 3.53
CA ALA A 86 -10.09 -16.39 4.06
C ALA A 86 -11.50 -16.68 4.61
N LYS A 87 -12.33 -15.66 4.81
CA LYS A 87 -13.71 -15.80 5.28
C LYS A 87 -14.69 -15.83 4.11
N LEU A 88 -14.63 -14.85 3.23
CA LEU A 88 -15.44 -14.67 2.02
C LEU A 88 -16.88 -15.16 2.16
N ALA A 89 -17.71 -14.37 2.86
CA ALA A 89 -19.11 -14.70 3.09
C ALA A 89 -19.88 -14.91 1.77
N GLU A 90 -20.85 -15.82 1.76
CA GLU A 90 -21.62 -16.16 0.55
C GLU A 90 -22.40 -14.97 -0.02
N ASP A 91 -22.84 -14.05 0.86
CA ASP A 91 -23.58 -12.84 0.53
C ASP A 91 -22.69 -11.60 0.41
N ALA A 92 -21.35 -11.77 0.40
CA ALA A 92 -20.40 -10.68 0.29
C ALA A 92 -20.62 -9.86 -0.99
N THR A 93 -20.84 -8.57 -0.82
CA THR A 93 -21.11 -7.61 -1.90
C THR A 93 -19.85 -7.24 -2.70
N SER A 94 -20.02 -6.56 -3.84
CA SER A 94 -18.88 -5.99 -4.57
C SER A 94 -18.14 -4.92 -3.75
N ALA A 95 -18.81 -4.22 -2.85
CA ALA A 95 -18.19 -3.25 -1.95
C ALA A 95 -17.29 -3.95 -0.93
N ASP A 96 -17.76 -5.04 -0.32
CA ASP A 96 -16.98 -5.85 0.64
C ASP A 96 -15.74 -6.45 -0.04
N LYS A 97 -15.90 -7.04 -1.23
CA LYS A 97 -14.79 -7.57 -2.03
C LYS A 97 -13.77 -6.49 -2.37
N MET A 98 -14.25 -5.28 -2.71
CA MET A 98 -13.37 -4.14 -2.98
C MET A 98 -12.62 -3.72 -1.72
N ARG A 99 -13.27 -3.68 -0.56
CA ARG A 99 -12.63 -3.38 0.73
C ARG A 99 -11.54 -4.41 1.05
N GLY A 100 -11.81 -5.70 0.83
CA GLY A 100 -10.83 -6.79 1.00
C GLY A 100 -9.63 -6.65 0.06
N LEU A 101 -9.86 -6.34 -1.24
CA LEU A 101 -8.77 -6.11 -2.20
C LEU A 101 -7.87 -4.94 -1.82
N VAL A 102 -8.47 -3.82 -1.41
CA VAL A 102 -7.71 -2.66 -0.94
C VAL A 102 -6.92 -3.02 0.30
N ASN A 103 -7.53 -3.73 1.27
CA ASN A 103 -6.84 -4.18 2.48
C ASN A 103 -5.65 -5.09 2.17
N LEU A 104 -5.82 -6.08 1.30
CA LEU A 104 -4.76 -6.98 0.84
C LEU A 104 -3.54 -6.21 0.31
N VAL A 105 -3.78 -5.24 -0.58
CA VAL A 105 -2.70 -4.46 -1.20
C VAL A 105 -2.02 -3.56 -0.17
N LEU A 106 -2.78 -2.87 0.67
CA LEU A 106 -2.23 -1.98 1.69
C LEU A 106 -1.45 -2.75 2.76
N GLN A 107 -1.93 -3.91 3.19
CA GLN A 107 -1.21 -4.77 4.15
C GLN A 107 0.08 -5.33 3.56
N ALA A 108 0.08 -5.74 2.30
CA ALA A 108 1.30 -6.18 1.63
C ALA A 108 2.35 -5.06 1.59
N ILE A 109 1.95 -3.83 1.22
CA ILE A 109 2.81 -2.65 1.22
C ILE A 109 3.32 -2.35 2.64
N GLY A 110 2.43 -2.35 3.64
CA GLY A 110 2.76 -2.11 5.03
C GLY A 110 3.78 -3.12 5.57
N THR A 111 3.53 -4.40 5.37
CA THR A 111 4.43 -5.47 5.84
C THR A 111 5.82 -5.36 5.21
N MET A 112 5.88 -5.15 3.90
CA MET A 112 7.16 -4.98 3.21
C MET A 112 7.91 -3.73 3.65
N SER A 113 7.21 -2.62 3.87
CA SER A 113 7.82 -1.38 4.34
C SER A 113 8.38 -1.53 5.76
N VAL A 114 7.69 -2.26 6.65
CA VAL A 114 8.22 -2.60 7.99
C VAL A 114 9.50 -3.43 7.89
N LEU A 115 9.52 -4.46 7.03
CA LEU A 115 10.71 -5.28 6.82
C LEU A 115 11.87 -4.46 6.26
N ALA A 116 11.59 -3.59 5.27
CA ALA A 116 12.57 -2.67 4.71
C ALA A 116 13.14 -1.72 5.76
N CYS A 117 12.28 -1.11 6.58
CA CYS A 117 12.71 -0.25 7.68
C CYS A 117 13.66 -0.96 8.64
N ARG A 118 13.34 -2.20 9.02
CA ARG A 118 14.19 -3.01 9.89
C ARG A 118 15.54 -3.32 9.25
N THR A 119 15.56 -3.59 7.95
CA THR A 119 16.80 -3.89 7.21
C THR A 119 17.69 -2.65 7.09
N CYS A 120 17.09 -1.49 6.84
CA CYS A 120 17.82 -0.23 6.63
C CYS A 120 18.08 0.55 7.93
N GLY A 121 17.63 0.06 9.09
CA GLY A 121 17.81 0.76 10.37
C GLY A 121 17.06 2.09 10.46
N THR A 122 15.93 2.23 9.75
CA THR A 122 15.04 3.40 9.78
C THR A 122 13.67 3.02 10.34
N ASN A 123 12.90 4.01 10.73
CA ASN A 123 11.51 3.82 11.18
C ASN A 123 10.51 4.75 10.47
N THR A 124 10.94 5.38 9.37
CA THR A 124 10.10 6.32 8.63
C THR A 124 9.91 5.87 7.19
N VAL A 125 8.68 5.91 6.71
CA VAL A 125 8.27 5.58 5.34
C VAL A 125 7.50 6.75 4.74
N VAL A 126 7.90 7.18 3.56
CA VAL A 126 7.18 8.19 2.78
C VAL A 126 6.33 7.47 1.74
N LEU A 127 5.00 7.61 1.85
CA LEU A 127 4.04 7.03 0.93
C LEU A 127 3.70 7.99 -0.20
N THR A 128 3.79 7.53 -1.44
CA THR A 128 3.42 8.30 -2.62
C THR A 128 2.54 7.51 -3.58
N GLY A 129 1.88 8.20 -4.51
CA GLY A 129 1.01 7.59 -5.51
C GLY A 129 -0.47 7.57 -5.12
N ALA A 130 -1.33 7.13 -6.05
CA ALA A 130 -2.78 7.22 -5.92
C ALA A 130 -3.37 6.37 -4.78
N LEU A 131 -2.71 5.29 -4.37
CA LEU A 131 -3.18 4.44 -3.26
C LEU A 131 -3.30 5.20 -1.94
N THR A 132 -2.49 6.25 -1.73
CA THR A 132 -2.56 7.10 -0.54
C THR A 132 -3.88 7.85 -0.40
N MET A 133 -4.63 7.98 -1.49
CA MET A 133 -5.94 8.65 -1.53
C MET A 133 -7.12 7.73 -1.20
N LEU A 134 -6.88 6.44 -1.04
CA LEU A 134 -7.93 5.50 -0.66
C LEU A 134 -8.29 5.68 0.82
N PRO A 135 -9.59 5.78 1.19
CA PRO A 135 -9.99 6.00 2.58
C PRO A 135 -9.39 5.00 3.58
N PRO A 136 -9.29 3.68 3.27
CA PRO A 136 -8.69 2.71 4.17
C PRO A 136 -7.17 2.88 4.41
N ALA A 137 -6.46 3.60 3.54
CA ALA A 137 -5.00 3.71 3.64
C ALA A 137 -4.57 4.35 4.96
N HIS A 138 -5.26 5.41 5.38
CA HIS A 138 -4.93 6.10 6.64
C HIS A 138 -5.09 5.17 7.85
N GLU A 139 -6.19 4.45 7.94
CA GLU A 139 -6.47 3.52 9.05
C GLU A 139 -5.45 2.37 9.07
N THR A 140 -5.17 1.79 7.90
CA THR A 140 -4.21 0.69 7.77
C THR A 140 -2.82 1.12 8.23
N PHE A 141 -2.30 2.24 7.74
CA PHE A 141 -0.95 2.68 8.10
C PHE A 141 -0.86 3.23 9.52
N ALA A 142 -1.94 3.80 10.08
CA ALA A 142 -1.99 4.13 11.51
C ALA A 142 -1.89 2.88 12.39
N LEU A 143 -2.57 1.79 12.01
CA LEU A 143 -2.43 0.50 12.70
C LEU A 143 -0.99 -0.06 12.59
N PHE A 144 -0.37 0.03 11.43
CA PHE A 144 1.04 -0.38 11.26
C PHE A 144 1.98 0.45 12.13
N THR A 145 1.75 1.77 12.25
CA THR A 145 2.50 2.63 13.18
C THR A 145 2.36 2.14 14.62
N GLN A 146 1.14 1.87 15.05
CA GLN A 146 0.87 1.40 16.41
C GLN A 146 1.53 0.04 16.70
N LEU A 147 1.46 -0.90 15.76
CA LEU A 147 1.95 -2.27 15.96
C LEU A 147 3.46 -2.40 15.81
N TYR A 148 4.06 -1.64 14.91
CA TYR A 148 5.45 -1.87 14.50
C TYR A 148 6.38 -0.69 14.75
N GLY A 149 5.87 0.47 15.19
CA GLY A 149 6.66 1.67 15.47
C GLY A 149 7.24 2.33 14.22
N VAL A 150 6.63 2.08 13.04
CA VAL A 150 7.03 2.72 11.78
C VAL A 150 6.13 3.90 11.51
N GLU A 151 6.71 5.07 11.30
CA GLU A 151 6.01 6.31 10.95
C GLU A 151 5.74 6.36 9.45
N TYR A 152 4.48 6.57 9.06
CA TYR A 152 4.07 6.71 7.67
C TYR A 152 3.69 8.15 7.35
N ILE A 153 4.42 8.77 6.43
CA ILE A 153 4.23 10.15 5.99
C ILE A 153 3.64 10.17 4.59
N VAL A 154 2.51 10.84 4.42
CA VAL A 154 1.91 11.12 3.10
C VAL A 154 2.13 12.60 2.80
N PRO A 155 3.04 12.98 1.88
CA PRO A 155 3.28 14.37 1.51
C PRO A 155 2.06 15.01 0.85
N GLU A 156 1.94 16.34 0.93
CA GLU A 156 0.82 17.09 0.36
C GLU A 156 0.53 16.74 -1.11
N ASN A 157 1.55 16.56 -1.93
CA ASN A 157 1.41 16.23 -3.35
C ASN A 157 1.76 14.76 -3.66
N ALA A 158 1.53 13.84 -2.72
CA ALA A 158 1.90 12.43 -2.82
C ALA A 158 1.47 11.77 -4.13
N THR A 159 0.27 12.08 -4.63
CA THR A 159 -0.28 11.52 -5.88
C THR A 159 0.53 11.92 -7.12
N PHE A 160 1.15 13.09 -7.09
CA PHE A 160 1.92 13.65 -8.20
C PHE A 160 3.44 13.50 -8.04
N ALA A 161 3.91 12.79 -7.02
CA ALA A 161 5.32 12.70 -6.67
C ALA A 161 6.20 12.28 -7.87
N THR A 162 5.77 11.30 -8.67
CA THR A 162 6.49 10.85 -9.86
C THR A 162 6.57 11.94 -10.94
N ALA A 163 5.47 12.65 -11.19
CA ALA A 163 5.44 13.72 -12.18
C ALA A 163 6.30 14.93 -11.74
N ILE A 164 6.22 15.29 -10.46
CA ILE A 164 7.05 16.33 -9.86
C ILE A 164 8.54 15.96 -9.96
N GLY A 165 8.88 14.71 -9.63
CA GLY A 165 10.24 14.20 -9.74
C GLY A 165 10.78 14.26 -11.18
N ALA A 166 9.99 13.88 -12.15
CA ALA A 166 10.35 13.95 -13.58
C ALA A 166 10.57 15.40 -14.04
N ALA A 167 9.69 16.32 -13.64
CA ALA A 167 9.82 17.74 -13.97
C ALA A 167 11.10 18.36 -13.35
N LEU A 168 11.34 18.10 -12.07
CA LEU A 168 12.54 18.59 -11.38
C LEU A 168 13.83 18.03 -11.98
N TYR A 169 13.80 16.77 -12.42
CA TYR A 169 14.92 16.15 -13.09
C TYR A 169 15.23 16.84 -14.44
N SER A 170 14.20 17.07 -15.28
CA SER A 170 14.37 17.78 -16.56
C SER A 170 14.98 19.17 -16.37
N MET A 171 14.48 19.96 -15.40
CA MET A 171 15.00 21.29 -15.10
C MET A 171 16.46 21.31 -14.64
N ARG A 172 16.98 20.20 -14.10
CA ARG A 172 18.41 20.10 -13.69
C ARG A 172 19.33 19.74 -14.85
N ARG A 173 18.85 19.07 -15.87
CA ARG A 173 19.65 18.72 -17.06
C ARG A 173 19.95 19.92 -17.96
N ASP A 174 19.12 20.94 -17.91
CA ASP A 174 19.24 22.15 -18.74
C ASP A 174 20.12 23.22 -18.07
N ARG A 175 20.77 22.90 -16.96
CA ARG A 175 21.78 23.73 -16.28
C ARG A 175 23.16 23.09 -16.36
#